data_bcd0fd7832e752f106b1ec7acfdf91d8
#
_entry.id   bcd0fd7832e752f106b1ec7acfdf91d8
#
_cell.length_a   1.000
_cell.length_b   1.000
_cell.length_c   1.000
_cell.angle_alpha   90.00
_cell.angle_beta   90.00
_cell.angle_gamma   90.00
#
_symmetry.space_group_name_H-M   'P 1'
#
loop_
_entity.id
_entity.type
_entity.pdbx_description
1 polymer ?
#
loop_
_entity_poly.entity_id
_entity_poly.type
_entity_poly.pdbx_seq_one_letter_code
_entity_poly.pdbx_strand_id
1 'polypeptide(L)'
;MAEIVYSPNAIANIERAFEYLAEKDPRSALAAASAIRTGVEVLARHPLIGRPAEDELRELVISFGRTGYVALYRFVPSENRVRVLALRHQRELDYPG
;
A
#
# COMPACT_ATOMS: atom_id res chain seq x y z
N MET A 1 5.02 -14.97 11.23
CA MET A 1 4.49 -13.93 10.35
C MET A 1 5.52 -12.82 10.18
N ALA A 2 5.59 -12.24 9.00
CA ALA A 2 6.48 -11.11 8.78
C ALA A 2 5.95 -9.86 9.48
N GLU A 3 6.86 -9.04 9.98
CA GLU A 3 6.53 -7.73 10.51
C GLU A 3 6.32 -6.78 9.34
N ILE A 4 5.31 -5.91 9.43
CA ILE A 4 5.04 -4.92 8.39
C ILE A 4 5.44 -3.54 8.91
N VAL A 5 6.31 -2.87 8.16
CA VAL A 5 6.79 -1.53 8.50
C VAL A 5 6.49 -0.60 7.32
N TYR A 6 5.90 0.54 7.62
CA TYR A 6 5.61 1.56 6.62
C TYR A 6 6.72 2.63 6.64
N SER A 7 7.26 2.92 5.47
CA SER A 7 8.24 4.01 5.37
C SER A 7 7.54 5.36 5.57
N PRO A 8 8.30 6.43 5.93
CA PRO A 8 7.72 7.77 5.98
C PRO A 8 7.04 8.17 4.68
N ASN A 9 7.61 7.81 3.55
CA ASN A 9 7.03 8.10 2.24
C ASN A 9 5.69 7.37 2.04
N ALA A 10 5.62 6.09 2.42
CA ALA A 10 4.38 5.33 2.33
C ALA A 10 3.29 5.96 3.21
N ILE A 11 3.64 6.35 4.42
CA ILE A 11 2.70 7.01 5.35
C ILE A 11 2.18 8.31 4.73
N ALA A 12 3.08 9.13 4.17
CA ALA A 12 2.70 10.39 3.52
C ALA A 12 1.77 10.14 2.33
N ASN A 13 2.04 9.09 1.53
CA ASN A 13 1.19 8.74 0.40
C ASN A 13 -0.21 8.33 0.86
N ILE A 14 -0.30 7.55 1.94
CA ILE A 14 -1.58 7.10 2.48
C ILE A 14 -2.37 8.30 3.03
N GLU A 15 -1.70 9.19 3.76
CA GLU A 15 -2.32 10.39 4.30
C GLU A 15 -2.88 11.28 3.18
N ARG A 16 -2.11 11.44 2.10
CA ARG A 16 -2.55 12.24 0.96
C ARG A 16 -3.79 11.62 0.29
N ALA A 17 -3.82 10.30 0.13
CA ALA A 17 -4.98 9.61 -0.42
C ALA A 17 -6.20 9.81 0.48
N PHE A 18 -6.00 9.71 1.79
CA PHE A 18 -7.06 9.92 2.77
C PHE A 18 -7.61 11.35 2.69
N GLU A 19 -6.74 12.35 2.68
CA GLU A 19 -7.14 13.75 2.64
C GLU A 19 -7.92 14.09 1.36
N TYR A 20 -7.47 13.54 0.23
CA TYR A 20 -8.13 13.74 -1.04
C TYR A 20 -9.59 13.23 -0.99
N LEU A 21 -9.79 12.03 -0.46
CA LEU A 21 -11.13 11.47 -0.35
C LEU A 21 -11.96 12.16 0.73
N ALA A 22 -11.34 12.57 1.83
CA ALA A 22 -12.04 13.19 2.95
C ALA A 22 -12.68 14.51 2.55
N GLU A 23 -12.09 15.24 1.62
CA GLU A 23 -12.68 16.48 1.10
C GLU A 23 -13.99 16.23 0.36
N LYS A 24 -14.14 15.04 -0.21
CA LYS A 24 -15.32 14.68 -1.01
C LYS A 24 -16.32 13.88 -0.20
N ASP A 25 -15.82 12.89 0.55
CA ASP A 25 -16.66 11.98 1.30
C ASP A 25 -15.84 11.35 2.44
N PRO A 26 -16.00 11.87 3.68
CA PRO A 26 -15.25 11.34 4.82
C PRO A 26 -15.44 9.85 5.07
N ARG A 27 -16.62 9.29 4.76
CA ARG A 27 -16.85 7.85 4.93
C ARG A 27 -16.01 7.05 3.97
N SER A 28 -15.93 7.49 2.71
CA SER A 28 -15.07 6.84 1.72
C SER A 28 -13.61 6.90 2.12
N ALA A 29 -13.18 8.02 2.71
CA ALA A 29 -11.80 8.15 3.17
C ALA A 29 -11.46 7.13 4.26
N LEU A 30 -12.35 6.95 5.22
CA LEU A 30 -12.16 5.96 6.29
C LEU A 30 -12.18 4.54 5.73
N ALA A 31 -13.10 4.25 4.81
CA ALA A 31 -13.20 2.95 4.19
C ALA A 31 -11.96 2.62 3.36
N ALA A 32 -11.43 3.60 2.64
CA ALA A 32 -10.21 3.42 1.84
C ALA A 32 -8.99 3.14 2.73
N ALA A 33 -8.84 3.89 3.82
CA ALA A 33 -7.76 3.68 4.77
C ALA A 33 -7.81 2.27 5.37
N SER A 34 -9.01 1.82 5.72
CA SER A 34 -9.22 0.46 6.24
C SER A 34 -8.87 -0.60 5.19
N ALA A 35 -9.31 -0.40 3.95
CA ALA A 35 -9.03 -1.33 2.85
C ALA A 35 -7.52 -1.43 2.58
N ILE A 36 -6.83 -0.32 2.60
CA ILE A 36 -5.38 -0.28 2.40
C ILE A 36 -4.69 -1.08 3.51
N ARG A 37 -5.02 -0.81 4.76
CA ARG A 37 -4.40 -1.50 5.88
C ARG A 37 -4.69 -3.00 5.85
N THR A 38 -5.94 -3.37 5.65
CA THR A 38 -6.33 -4.79 5.58
C THR A 38 -5.63 -5.51 4.43
N GLY A 39 -5.55 -4.85 3.27
CA GLY A 39 -4.87 -5.41 2.11
C GLY A 39 -3.39 -5.62 2.37
N VAL A 40 -2.73 -4.64 2.97
CA VAL A 40 -1.30 -4.75 3.28
C VAL A 40 -1.02 -5.83 4.32
N GLU A 41 -1.91 -6.01 5.29
CA GLU A 41 -1.73 -7.04 6.32
C GLU A 41 -1.61 -8.46 5.77
N VAL A 42 -2.16 -8.71 4.59
CA VAL A 42 -2.02 -10.01 3.91
C VAL A 42 -0.54 -10.35 3.71
N LEU A 43 0.31 -9.34 3.54
CA LEU A 43 1.75 -9.53 3.33
C LEU A 43 2.46 -10.14 4.54
N ALA A 44 1.88 -10.06 5.72
CA ALA A 44 2.47 -10.69 6.91
C ALA A 44 2.55 -12.21 6.76
N ARG A 45 1.54 -12.81 6.11
CA ARG A 45 1.47 -14.25 5.87
C ARG A 45 1.95 -14.65 4.48
N HIS A 46 1.83 -13.74 3.52
CA HIS A 46 2.14 -14.00 2.12
C HIS A 46 3.02 -12.89 1.54
N PRO A 47 4.27 -12.77 2.03
CA PRO A 47 5.12 -11.64 1.65
C PRO A 47 5.48 -11.59 0.16
N LEU A 48 5.37 -12.69 -0.56
CA LEU A 48 5.72 -12.74 -1.97
C LEU A 48 4.50 -12.74 -2.90
N ILE A 49 3.32 -12.44 -2.37
CA ILE A 49 2.08 -12.49 -3.16
C ILE A 49 2.00 -11.36 -4.19
N GLY A 50 2.66 -10.23 -3.95
CA GLY A 50 2.67 -9.12 -4.89
C GLY A 50 3.42 -9.49 -6.17
N ARG A 51 3.04 -8.82 -7.28
CA ARG A 51 3.71 -9.05 -8.55
C ARG A 51 5.11 -8.47 -8.53
N PRO A 52 6.10 -9.14 -9.12
CA PRO A 52 7.45 -8.59 -9.20
C PRO A 52 7.48 -7.27 -9.96
N ALA A 53 8.28 -6.33 -9.47
CA ALA A 53 8.58 -5.07 -10.09
C ALA A 53 10.10 -4.97 -10.29
N GLU A 54 10.63 -3.77 -10.45
CA GLU A 54 12.07 -3.60 -10.63
C GLU A 54 12.84 -4.05 -9.38
N ASP A 55 14.03 -4.56 -9.61
CA ASP A 55 14.92 -5.05 -8.56
C ASP A 55 14.21 -6.11 -7.71
N GLU A 56 14.24 -5.98 -6.40
CA GLU A 56 13.56 -6.90 -5.49
C GLU A 56 12.25 -6.35 -4.98
N LEU A 57 11.72 -5.33 -5.65
CA LEU A 57 10.44 -4.73 -5.28
C LEU A 57 9.28 -5.54 -5.82
N ARG A 58 8.14 -5.42 -5.15
CA ARG A 58 6.88 -6.03 -5.55
C ARG A 58 5.76 -5.01 -5.41
N GLU A 59 4.70 -5.25 -6.13
CA GLU A 59 3.50 -4.41 -6.08
C GLU A 59 2.31 -5.25 -5.68
N LEU A 60 1.54 -4.74 -4.71
CA LEU A 60 0.30 -5.36 -4.27
C LEU A 60 -0.86 -4.46 -4.69
N VAL A 61 -1.79 -5.04 -5.45
CA VAL A 61 -3.01 -4.33 -5.85
C VAL A 61 -4.06 -4.50 -4.76
N ILE A 62 -4.61 -3.39 -4.30
CA ILE A 62 -5.62 -3.36 -3.25
C ILE A 62 -6.90 -2.77 -3.84
N SER A 63 -7.92 -3.61 -4.01
CA SER A 63 -9.18 -3.17 -4.58
C SER A 63 -9.98 -2.31 -3.58
N PHE A 64 -10.62 -1.27 -4.10
CA PHE A 64 -11.50 -0.43 -3.31
C PHE A 64 -12.61 0.12 -4.21
N GLY A 65 -13.83 -0.41 -4.03
CA GLY A 65 -14.95 -0.05 -4.89
C GLY A 65 -14.66 -0.40 -6.35
N ARG A 66 -14.81 0.58 -7.23
CA ARG A 66 -14.54 0.41 -8.67
C ARG A 66 -13.10 0.73 -9.03
N THR A 67 -12.29 1.02 -8.07
CA THR A 67 -10.92 1.46 -8.26
C THR A 67 -10.02 0.69 -7.30
N GLY A 68 -8.84 1.19 -7.05
CA GLY A 68 -7.93 0.57 -6.12
C GLY A 68 -6.64 1.34 -5.96
N TYR A 69 -5.77 0.76 -5.17
CA TYR A 69 -4.46 1.31 -4.87
C TYR A 69 -3.40 0.25 -5.19
N VAL A 70 -2.19 0.71 -5.37
CA VAL A 70 -1.04 -0.17 -5.58
C VAL A 70 -0.02 0.18 -4.51
N ALA A 71 0.37 -0.81 -3.72
CA ALA A 71 1.40 -0.65 -2.71
C ALA A 71 2.71 -1.23 -3.22
N LEU A 72 3.75 -0.42 -3.21
CA LEU A 72 5.10 -0.83 -3.55
C LEU A 72 5.78 -1.28 -2.27
N TYR A 73 6.36 -2.48 -2.27
CA TYR A 73 6.97 -3.00 -1.06
C TYR A 73 8.18 -3.88 -1.38
N ARG A 74 8.95 -4.16 -0.35
CA ARG A 74 10.07 -5.11 -0.40
C ARG A 74 9.93 -6.06 0.79
N PHE A 75 10.14 -7.35 0.54
CA PHE A 75 10.28 -8.32 1.61
C PHE A 75 11.78 -8.55 1.87
N VAL A 76 12.17 -8.46 3.14
CA VAL A 76 13.55 -8.69 3.57
C VAL A 76 13.57 -9.99 4.36
N PRO A 77 13.93 -11.13 3.73
CA PRO A 77 13.86 -12.44 4.39
C PRO A 77 14.72 -12.54 5.64
N SER A 78 15.91 -11.95 5.63
CA SER A 78 16.82 -12.01 6.77
C SER A 78 16.26 -11.35 8.03
N GLU A 79 15.30 -10.41 7.85
CA GLU A 79 14.66 -9.72 8.97
C GLU A 79 13.23 -10.22 9.19
N ASN A 80 12.75 -11.09 8.30
CA ASN A 80 11.33 -11.48 8.24
C ASN A 80 10.42 -10.25 8.30
N ARG A 81 10.70 -9.27 7.44
CA ARG A 81 10.06 -7.96 7.46
C ARG A 81 9.63 -7.52 6.08
N VAL A 82 8.42 -6.99 6.01
CA VAL A 82 7.90 -6.34 4.81
C VAL A 82 8.03 -4.83 5.01
N ARG A 83 8.70 -4.17 4.08
CA ARG A 83 8.82 -2.71 4.07
C ARG A 83 7.91 -2.15 3.00
N VAL A 84 6.86 -1.45 3.40
CA VAL A 84 5.97 -0.77 2.47
C VAL A 84 6.60 0.59 2.17
N LEU A 85 6.92 0.83 0.90
CA LEU A 85 7.74 1.97 0.48
C LEU A 85 6.94 3.12 -0.11
N ALA A 86 5.82 2.81 -0.76
CA ALA A 86 5.01 3.83 -1.42
C ALA A 86 3.62 3.29 -1.69
N LEU A 87 2.69 4.21 -1.93
CA LEU A 87 1.34 3.88 -2.33
C LEU A 87 0.90 4.85 -3.43
N ARG A 88 0.21 4.34 -4.43
CA ARG A 88 -0.43 5.19 -5.44
C ARG A 88 -1.83 4.70 -5.73
N HIS A 89 -2.66 5.59 -6.24
CA HIS A 89 -3.93 5.19 -6.84
C HIS A 89 -3.61 4.45 -8.15
N GLN A 90 -4.41 3.45 -8.50
CA GLN A 90 -4.11 2.63 -9.68
C GLN A 90 -4.10 3.43 -10.98
N ARG A 91 -4.74 4.61 -11.01
CA ARG A 91 -4.74 5.48 -12.19
C ARG A 91 -3.53 6.40 -12.27
N GLU A 92 -2.76 6.53 -11.21
CA GLU A 92 -1.51 7.27 -11.24
C GLU A 92 -0.46 6.45 -11.98
N LEU A 93 0.36 7.11 -12.79
CA LEU A 93 1.39 6.42 -13.56
C LEU A 93 2.63 6.12 -12.74
N ASP A 94 2.93 6.98 -11.76
CA ASP A 94 4.11 6.85 -10.92
C ASP A 94 3.74 7.03 -9.45
N TYR A 95 4.63 6.54 -8.59
CA TYR A 95 4.46 6.73 -7.16
C TYR A 95 4.78 8.17 -6.77
N PRO A 96 3.92 8.77 -5.90
CA PRO A 96 4.18 10.13 -5.44
C PRO A 96 5.42 10.19 -4.58
N GLY A 97 6.15 11.23 -4.75
CA GLY A 97 7.26 11.68 -3.99
C GLY A 97 8.30 11.08 -3.40
#